data_aeeb9e1f6876a21b8f296269736bfd99
#
_entry.id   aeeb9e1f6876a21b8f296269736bfd99
#
_cell.length_a   1.000
_cell.length_b   1.000
_cell.length_c   1.000
_cell.angle_alpha   90.00
_cell.angle_beta   90.00
_cell.angle_gamma   90.00
#
_symmetry.space_group_name_H-M   'P 1'
#
loop_
_entity.id
_entity.type
_entity.pdbx_description
1 polymer ?
#
loop_
_entity_poly.entity_id
_entity_poly.type
_entity_poly.pdbx_seq_one_letter_code
_entity_poly.pdbx_strand_id
1 'polypeptide(L)'
;MISKFFKIIFIIISFFFTNQANSKNIDYNFNKSELSNYLSAIISFNNHENEQSLNYFNSSKRLLRNHENYLKQYVFSLVVNQKVKRAIQEIKVLENKENNVDFFESYVLL
;
A
#
# COMPACT_ATOMS: atom_id res chain seq x y z
N MET A 1 2.98 53.19 20.30
CA MET A 1 3.39 52.48 19.05
C MET A 1 3.69 50.98 19.30
N ILE A 2 4.41 50.63 20.33
CA ILE A 2 4.80 49.25 20.62
C ILE A 2 3.58 48.31 20.84
N SER A 3 2.50 48.78 21.47
CA SER A 3 1.31 47.98 21.73
C SER A 3 0.53 47.55 20.47
N LYS A 4 0.57 48.35 19.42
CA LYS A 4 -0.07 48.03 18.13
C LYS A 4 0.74 46.97 17.35
N PHE A 5 2.06 47.07 17.42
CA PHE A 5 2.96 46.06 16.82
C PHE A 5 2.81 44.69 17.48
N PHE A 6 2.69 44.65 18.81
CA PHE A 6 2.46 43.41 19.53
C PHE A 6 1.13 42.74 19.18
N LYS A 7 0.07 43.52 18.96
CA LYS A 7 -1.23 42.97 18.51
C LYS A 7 -1.17 42.37 17.12
N ILE A 8 -0.42 43.00 16.20
CA ILE A 8 -0.27 42.48 14.83
C ILE A 8 0.55 41.21 14.83
N ILE A 9 1.61 41.11 15.61
CA ILE A 9 2.44 39.92 15.75
C ILE A 9 1.62 38.77 16.36
N PHE A 10 0.77 39.04 17.34
CA PHE A 10 -0.08 38.05 17.95
C PHE A 10 -1.13 37.49 16.99
N ILE A 11 -1.69 38.32 16.11
CA ILE A 11 -2.63 37.89 15.06
C ILE A 11 -1.92 37.02 14.01
N ILE A 12 -0.70 37.36 13.62
CA ILE A 12 0.08 36.56 12.66
C ILE A 12 0.43 35.19 13.25
N ILE A 13 0.85 35.17 14.51
CA ILE A 13 1.16 33.89 15.20
C ILE A 13 -0.08 33.00 15.34
N SER A 14 -1.26 33.58 15.62
CA SER A 14 -2.50 32.80 15.74
C SER A 14 -2.93 32.20 14.39
N PHE A 15 -2.62 32.82 13.27
CA PHE A 15 -2.88 32.28 11.93
C PHE A 15 -2.01 31.08 11.58
N PHE A 16 -0.81 30.96 12.15
CA PHE A 16 0.06 29.81 11.95
C PHE A 16 -0.38 28.57 12.77
N PHE A 17 -1.13 28.77 13.86
CA PHE A 17 -1.59 27.65 14.70
C PHE A 17 -2.93 27.03 14.25
N THR A 18 -3.63 27.63 13.30
CA THR A 18 -4.94 27.11 12.84
C THR A 18 -4.85 26.09 11.70
N ASN A 19 -3.66 25.82 11.17
CA ASN A 19 -3.45 24.71 10.24
C ASN A 19 -3.23 23.40 11.02
N GLN A 20 -4.18 23.02 11.87
CA GLN A 20 -4.32 21.63 12.24
C GLN A 20 -4.78 20.91 10.96
N ALA A 21 -3.82 20.31 10.28
CA ALA A 21 -4.12 19.30 9.29
C ALA A 21 -5.04 18.28 9.97
N ASN A 22 -6.31 18.26 9.58
CA ASN A 22 -7.19 17.15 9.85
C ASN A 22 -6.59 15.94 9.12
N SER A 23 -5.61 15.32 9.73
CA SER A 23 -5.22 13.96 9.43
C SER A 23 -6.49 13.14 9.69
N LYS A 24 -7.19 12.79 8.62
CA LYS A 24 -8.19 11.73 8.67
C LYS A 24 -7.46 10.56 9.32
N ASN A 25 -7.82 10.24 10.55
CA ASN A 25 -7.47 8.96 11.15
C ASN A 25 -8.14 7.90 10.29
N ILE A 26 -7.46 7.49 9.24
CA ILE A 26 -7.76 6.26 8.55
C ILE A 26 -7.29 5.21 9.56
N ASP A 27 -8.26 4.65 10.26
CA ASP A 27 -8.07 3.56 11.22
C ASP A 27 -7.66 2.32 10.42
N TYR A 28 -6.45 2.37 9.86
CA TYR A 28 -5.80 1.18 9.35
C TYR A 28 -5.51 0.34 10.58
N ASN A 29 -6.29 -0.70 10.74
CA ASN A 29 -5.97 -1.80 11.64
C ASN A 29 -4.68 -2.46 11.12
N PHE A 30 -3.59 -1.71 11.31
CA PHE A 30 -2.30 -1.95 10.69
C PHE A 30 -1.62 -3.09 11.43
N ASN A 31 -1.70 -4.27 10.85
CA ASN A 31 -0.98 -5.42 11.39
C ASN A 31 0.50 -5.32 11.04
N LYS A 32 1.32 -4.98 12.03
CA LYS A 32 2.78 -4.88 11.88
C LYS A 32 3.41 -6.14 11.31
N SER A 33 2.87 -7.31 11.64
CA SER A 33 3.34 -8.61 11.13
C SER A 33 3.09 -8.74 9.62
N GLU A 34 1.96 -8.28 9.13
CA GLU A 34 1.66 -8.32 7.69
C GLU A 34 2.58 -7.39 6.89
N LEU A 35 2.86 -6.19 7.42
CA LEU A 35 3.83 -5.30 6.80
C LEU A 35 5.23 -5.91 6.78
N SER A 36 5.66 -6.49 7.90
CA SER A 36 6.97 -7.15 7.97
C SER A 36 7.08 -8.26 6.94
N ASN A 37 6.04 -9.11 6.82
CA ASN A 37 6.00 -10.17 5.80
C ASN A 37 6.01 -9.60 4.39
N TYR A 38 5.28 -8.52 4.13
CA TYR A 38 5.30 -7.87 2.82
C TYR A 38 6.69 -7.35 2.45
N LEU A 39 7.36 -6.66 3.36
CA LEU A 39 8.73 -6.17 3.12
C LEU A 39 9.72 -7.33 2.93
N SER A 40 9.58 -8.40 3.72
CA SER A 40 10.39 -9.61 3.55
C SER A 40 10.14 -10.27 2.18
N ALA A 41 8.89 -10.28 1.71
CA ALA A 41 8.55 -10.78 0.39
C ALA A 41 9.27 -10.00 -0.73
N ILE A 42 9.30 -8.67 -0.64
CA ILE A 42 10.00 -7.82 -1.62
C ILE A 42 11.50 -8.10 -1.61
N ILE A 43 12.10 -8.19 -0.43
CA ILE A 43 13.54 -8.45 -0.28
C ILE A 43 13.88 -9.82 -0.88
N SER A 44 13.15 -10.87 -0.51
CA SER A 44 13.36 -12.21 -1.05
C SER A 44 13.15 -12.26 -2.58
N PHE A 45 12.17 -11.52 -3.09
CA PHE A 45 11.92 -11.43 -4.53
C PHE A 45 13.11 -10.80 -5.26
N ASN A 46 13.65 -9.70 -4.74
CA ASN A 46 14.82 -9.02 -5.32
C ASN A 46 16.10 -9.89 -5.24
N ASN A 47 16.17 -10.77 -4.26
CA ASN A 47 17.27 -11.73 -4.11
C ASN A 47 17.08 -13.00 -4.95
N HIS A 48 16.02 -13.08 -5.77
CA HIS A 48 15.66 -14.26 -6.57
C HIS A 48 15.28 -15.50 -5.74
N GLU A 49 14.93 -15.31 -4.47
CA GLU A 49 14.41 -16.36 -3.59
C GLU A 49 12.89 -16.50 -3.80
N ASN A 50 12.49 -16.92 -5.00
CA ASN A 50 11.10 -16.81 -5.47
C ASN A 50 10.09 -17.57 -4.62
N GLU A 51 10.42 -18.77 -4.15
CA GLU A 51 9.53 -19.58 -3.32
C GLU A 51 9.33 -18.92 -1.95
N GLN A 52 10.40 -18.46 -1.33
CA GLN A 52 10.35 -17.78 -0.04
C GLN A 52 9.58 -16.46 -0.14
N SER A 53 9.82 -15.70 -1.19
CA SER A 53 9.06 -14.48 -1.50
C SER A 53 7.57 -14.76 -1.56
N LEU A 54 7.15 -15.80 -2.29
CA LEU A 54 5.75 -16.16 -2.41
C LEU A 54 5.13 -16.58 -1.05
N ASN A 55 5.88 -17.27 -0.19
CA ASN A 55 5.42 -17.61 1.16
C ASN A 55 5.17 -16.37 2.01
N TYR A 56 6.05 -15.38 1.95
CA TYR A 56 5.87 -14.11 2.64
C TYR A 56 4.70 -13.30 2.08
N PHE A 57 4.51 -13.24 0.74
CA PHE A 57 3.34 -12.61 0.14
C PHE A 57 2.04 -13.28 0.58
N ASN A 58 1.97 -14.60 0.63
CA ASN A 58 0.80 -15.32 1.12
C ASN A 58 0.49 -14.98 2.59
N SER A 59 1.49 -14.77 3.41
CA SER A 59 1.34 -14.41 4.83
C SER A 59 0.89 -12.96 5.03
N SER A 60 0.99 -12.11 4.01
CA SER A 60 0.57 -10.71 4.03
C SER A 60 -0.60 -10.41 3.08
N LYS A 61 -1.35 -11.43 2.68
CA LYS A 61 -2.41 -11.35 1.65
C LYS A 61 -3.54 -10.35 1.98
N ARG A 62 -3.75 -10.03 3.25
CA ARG A 62 -4.76 -9.04 3.67
C ARG A 62 -4.45 -7.62 3.17
N LEU A 63 -3.19 -7.31 2.87
CA LEU A 63 -2.79 -6.03 2.28
C LEU A 63 -3.26 -5.84 0.83
N LEU A 64 -3.65 -6.92 0.14
CA LEU A 64 -4.16 -6.88 -1.25
C LEU A 64 -5.29 -5.87 -1.46
N ARG A 65 -6.14 -5.67 -0.46
CA ARG A 65 -7.30 -4.77 -0.56
C ARG A 65 -6.94 -3.30 -0.38
N ASN A 66 -5.80 -3.04 0.24
CA ASN A 66 -5.46 -1.70 0.72
C ASN A 66 -4.24 -1.12 -0.01
N HIS A 67 -3.58 -1.93 -0.85
CA HIS A 67 -2.32 -1.53 -1.45
C HIS A 67 -2.17 -2.06 -2.88
N GLU A 68 -2.32 -1.18 -3.87
CA GLU A 68 -2.26 -1.53 -5.29
C GLU A 68 -0.94 -2.21 -5.68
N ASN A 69 0.19 -1.67 -5.22
CA ASN A 69 1.50 -2.23 -5.49
C ASN A 69 1.68 -3.66 -4.95
N TYR A 70 0.97 -4.02 -3.87
CA TYR A 70 1.01 -5.37 -3.33
C TYR A 70 0.45 -6.39 -4.34
N LEU A 71 -0.71 -6.10 -4.91
CA LEU A 71 -1.33 -7.00 -5.88
C LEU A 71 -0.41 -7.28 -7.06
N LYS A 72 0.17 -6.24 -7.65
CA LYS A 72 1.09 -6.35 -8.78
C LYS A 72 2.28 -7.24 -8.45
N GLN A 73 2.94 -7.01 -7.34
CA GLN A 73 4.10 -7.79 -6.92
C GLN A 73 3.74 -9.23 -6.58
N TYR A 74 2.59 -9.44 -5.93
CA TYR A 74 2.08 -10.76 -5.62
C TYR A 74 1.78 -11.58 -6.88
N VAL A 75 1.07 -10.98 -7.84
CA VAL A 75 0.79 -11.61 -9.14
C VAL A 75 2.08 -11.96 -9.86
N PHE A 76 3.05 -11.05 -9.88
CA PHE A 76 4.35 -11.29 -10.48
C PHE A 76 5.09 -12.46 -9.81
N SER A 77 5.08 -12.52 -8.49
CA SER A 77 5.66 -13.63 -7.72
C SER A 77 4.98 -14.96 -8.05
N LEU A 78 3.67 -14.99 -8.24
CA LEU A 78 2.94 -16.19 -8.66
C LEU A 78 3.37 -16.66 -10.05
N VAL A 79 3.53 -15.73 -11.00
CA VAL A 79 3.95 -16.06 -12.38
C VAL A 79 5.36 -16.63 -12.39
N VAL A 80 6.31 -16.00 -11.70
CA VAL A 80 7.70 -16.47 -11.61
C VAL A 80 7.79 -17.85 -10.96
N ASN A 81 6.89 -18.16 -10.02
CA ASN A 81 6.77 -19.49 -9.41
C ASN A 81 5.91 -20.47 -10.24
N GLN A 82 5.64 -20.18 -11.52
CA GLN A 82 4.87 -21.01 -12.46
C GLN A 82 3.42 -21.26 -12.02
N LYS A 83 2.87 -20.42 -11.13
CA LYS A 83 1.49 -20.53 -10.63
C LYS A 83 0.54 -19.59 -11.40
N VAL A 84 0.64 -19.58 -12.72
CA VAL A 84 -0.10 -18.66 -13.61
C VAL A 84 -1.62 -18.76 -13.43
N LYS A 85 -2.16 -19.98 -13.30
CA LYS A 85 -3.61 -20.16 -13.06
C LYS A 85 -4.09 -19.45 -11.81
N ARG A 86 -3.28 -19.50 -10.74
CA ARG A 86 -3.59 -18.81 -9.49
C ARG A 86 -3.47 -17.28 -9.64
N ALA A 87 -2.48 -16.81 -10.38
CA ALA A 87 -2.34 -15.39 -10.70
C ALA A 87 -3.60 -14.84 -11.38
N ILE A 88 -4.09 -15.53 -12.40
CA ILE A 88 -5.33 -15.18 -13.11
C ILE A 88 -6.55 -15.18 -12.17
N GLN A 89 -6.67 -16.15 -11.29
CA GLN A 89 -7.76 -16.24 -10.33
C GLN A 89 -7.76 -15.06 -9.35
N GLU A 90 -6.59 -14.68 -8.83
CA GLU A 90 -6.48 -13.53 -7.91
C GLU A 90 -6.87 -12.21 -8.58
N ILE A 91 -6.46 -12.01 -9.84
CA ILE A 91 -6.86 -10.82 -10.61
C ILE A 91 -8.38 -10.80 -10.80
N LYS A 92 -8.98 -11.89 -11.26
CA LYS A 92 -10.44 -11.96 -11.51
C LYS A 92 -11.27 -11.74 -10.25
N VAL A 93 -10.83 -12.28 -9.11
CA VAL A 93 -11.52 -12.06 -7.82
C VAL A 93 -11.54 -10.60 -7.45
N LEU A 94 -10.49 -9.86 -7.75
CA LEU A 94 -10.39 -8.44 -7.40
C LEU A 94 -11.14 -7.54 -8.40
N GLU A 95 -11.12 -7.84 -9.69
CA GLU A 95 -11.94 -7.14 -10.68
C GLU A 95 -13.43 -7.22 -10.33
N ASN A 96 -13.91 -8.40 -9.95
CA ASN A 96 -15.31 -8.59 -9.56
C ASN A 96 -15.71 -7.85 -8.27
N LYS A 97 -14.75 -7.33 -7.50
CA LYS A 97 -14.99 -6.60 -6.24
C LYS A 97 -14.91 -5.08 -6.38
N GLU A 98 -15.01 -4.54 -7.58
CA GLU A 98 -14.92 -3.10 -7.90
C GLU A 98 -13.54 -2.47 -7.63
N ASN A 99 -12.53 -3.26 -7.35
CA ASN A 99 -11.16 -2.77 -7.30
C ASN A 99 -10.63 -2.70 -8.73
N ASN A 100 -10.37 -1.49 -9.19
CA ASN A 100 -9.78 -1.27 -10.51
C ASN A 100 -8.36 -1.89 -10.51
N VAL A 101 -8.22 -3.03 -11.18
CA VAL A 101 -6.93 -3.71 -11.35
C VAL A 101 -6.30 -3.13 -12.60
N ASP A 102 -5.63 -1.99 -12.46
CA ASP A 102 -5.10 -1.20 -13.58
C ASP A 102 -3.56 -1.29 -13.64
N PHE A 103 -3.06 -2.47 -13.96
CA PHE A 103 -1.65 -2.64 -14.32
C PHE A 103 -1.52 -3.52 -15.58
N PHE A 104 -0.54 -3.19 -16.40
CA PHE A 104 -0.34 -3.82 -17.71
C PHE A 104 -0.32 -5.35 -17.67
N GLU A 105 0.33 -5.93 -16.68
CA GLU A 105 0.49 -7.37 -16.54
C GLU A 105 -0.85 -8.09 -16.32
N SER A 106 -1.86 -7.42 -15.75
CA SER A 106 -3.20 -7.99 -15.58
C SER A 106 -3.88 -8.21 -16.94
N TYR A 107 -3.72 -7.29 -17.89
CA TYR A 107 -4.30 -7.42 -19.24
C TYR A 107 -3.63 -8.52 -20.06
N VAL A 108 -2.38 -8.84 -19.78
CA VAL A 108 -1.67 -9.93 -20.48
C VAL A 108 -2.11 -11.29 -19.97
N LEU A 109 -2.52 -11.38 -18.68
CA LEU A 109 -2.88 -12.63 -18.03
C LEU A 109 -4.36 -13.00 -18.20
N LEU A 110 -5.22 -12.02 -18.46
CA LEU A 110 -6.66 -12.19 -18.65
C LEU A 110 -7.02 -12.50 -20.08
#